data_dab028ab83142f58d021f35d63ea35ee
#
_entry.id   dab028ab83142f58d021f35d63ea35ee
#
_cell.length_a   1.000
_cell.length_b   1.000
_cell.length_c   1.000
_cell.angle_alpha   90.00
_cell.angle_beta   90.00
_cell.angle_gamma   90.00
#
_symmetry.space_group_name_H-M   'P 1'
#
loop_
_entity.id
_entity.type
_entity.pdbx_description
1 polymer ?
#
loop_
_entity_poly.entity_id
_entity_poly.type
_entity_poly.pdbx_seq_one_letter_code
_entity_poly.pdbx_strand_id
1 'polypeptide(L)'
;MSVNRRDWLRISAGAGAGLAVGSLGVNLGDLKAATKKMKLSATKEFTSACNFCSCGCGMICQVKDGKLVNLEGDPDHVINGGALCSKGAAMSEVPNSPRRLTKPLYRAPGGTKWEEISWNDALAKVAKKMKTVRDTTWDSGVNGTEAIGFLGGAQNTNEECYLVSKLARILGTVAIEHQARL
;
A
#
# COMPACT_ATOMS: atom_id res chain seq x y z
N MET A 1 -22.04 -23.91 10.79
CA MET A 1 -21.63 -22.90 9.80
C MET A 1 -22.15 -21.57 10.29
N SER A 2 -21.29 -20.67 10.68
CA SER A 2 -21.67 -19.31 11.05
C SER A 2 -21.79 -18.50 9.75
N VAL A 3 -22.97 -18.03 9.45
CA VAL A 3 -23.23 -17.12 8.32
C VAL A 3 -22.73 -15.74 8.73
N ASN A 4 -21.74 -15.18 8.02
CA ASN A 4 -21.23 -13.84 8.32
C ASN A 4 -22.24 -12.76 7.86
N ARG A 5 -22.06 -11.50 8.34
CA ARG A 5 -22.97 -10.37 8.01
C ARG A 5 -23.13 -10.17 6.50
N ARG A 6 -22.09 -10.40 5.72
CA ARG A 6 -22.08 -10.19 4.27
C ARG A 6 -22.89 -11.27 3.54
N ASP A 7 -22.77 -12.53 3.98
CA ASP A 7 -23.55 -13.63 3.43
C ASP A 7 -25.01 -13.50 3.84
N TRP A 8 -25.28 -13.04 5.07
CA TRP A 8 -26.64 -12.75 5.51
C TRP A 8 -27.30 -11.65 4.68
N LEU A 9 -26.57 -10.55 4.40
CA LEU A 9 -27.06 -9.47 3.52
C LEU A 9 -27.24 -9.94 2.08
N ARG A 10 -26.36 -10.80 1.56
CA ARG A 10 -26.53 -11.39 0.21
C ARG A 10 -27.74 -12.31 0.14
N ILE A 11 -27.95 -13.14 1.15
CA ILE A 11 -29.07 -14.07 1.23
C ILE A 11 -30.40 -13.29 1.43
N SER A 12 -30.44 -12.33 2.34
CA SER A 12 -31.62 -11.53 2.61
C SER A 12 -31.97 -10.58 1.45
N ALA A 13 -30.98 -9.95 0.81
CA ALA A 13 -31.17 -9.15 -0.39
C ALA A 13 -31.61 -10.02 -1.58
N GLY A 14 -31.04 -11.22 -1.73
CA GLY A 14 -31.44 -12.17 -2.76
C GLY A 14 -32.86 -12.72 -2.57
N ALA A 15 -33.23 -13.07 -1.34
CA ALA A 15 -34.57 -13.58 -1.03
C ALA A 15 -35.64 -12.48 -1.05
N GLY A 16 -35.36 -11.30 -0.47
CA GLY A 16 -36.27 -10.17 -0.48
C GLY A 16 -36.48 -9.57 -1.88
N ALA A 17 -35.38 -9.44 -2.65
CA ALA A 17 -35.47 -8.98 -4.03
C ALA A 17 -36.18 -9.99 -4.95
N GLY A 18 -35.97 -11.28 -4.73
CA GLY A 18 -36.67 -12.33 -5.53
C GLY A 18 -38.18 -12.29 -5.40
N LEU A 19 -38.70 -12.05 -4.18
CA LEU A 19 -40.12 -11.94 -3.91
C LEU A 19 -40.70 -10.60 -4.40
N ALA A 20 -40.01 -9.49 -4.21
CA ALA A 20 -40.46 -8.17 -4.66
C ALA A 20 -40.39 -8.02 -6.19
N VAL A 21 -39.35 -8.57 -6.84
CA VAL A 21 -39.17 -8.53 -8.29
C VAL A 21 -40.16 -9.39 -9.04
N GLY A 22 -40.53 -10.54 -8.46
CA GLY A 22 -41.61 -11.40 -9.03
C GLY A 22 -42.98 -10.71 -9.07
N SER A 23 -43.25 -9.82 -8.10
CA SER A 23 -44.51 -9.07 -8.03
C SER A 23 -44.53 -7.81 -8.90
N LEU A 24 -43.38 -7.28 -9.32
CA LEU A 24 -43.25 -6.05 -10.12
C LEU A 24 -43.03 -6.31 -11.61
N GLY A 25 -43.04 -7.57 -12.06
CA GLY A 25 -42.84 -7.91 -13.47
C GLY A 25 -41.45 -7.61 -14.04
N VAL A 26 -40.45 -7.45 -13.16
CA VAL A 26 -39.06 -7.14 -13.57
C VAL A 26 -38.37 -8.38 -14.13
N ASN A 27 -37.86 -8.28 -15.34
CA ASN A 27 -37.16 -9.36 -16.02
C ASN A 27 -35.81 -9.62 -15.37
N LEU A 28 -35.61 -10.83 -14.82
CA LEU A 28 -34.33 -11.25 -14.21
C LEU A 28 -33.15 -11.22 -15.19
N GLY A 29 -33.41 -11.29 -16.50
CA GLY A 29 -32.39 -11.12 -17.53
C GLY A 29 -31.80 -9.71 -17.56
N ASP A 30 -32.65 -8.68 -17.43
CA ASP A 30 -32.23 -7.28 -17.42
C ASP A 30 -31.46 -6.93 -16.15
N LEU A 31 -31.83 -7.51 -15.00
CA LEU A 31 -31.08 -7.39 -13.74
C LEU A 31 -29.69 -8.04 -13.82
N LYS A 32 -29.58 -9.21 -14.46
CA LYS A 32 -28.28 -9.85 -14.71
C LYS A 32 -27.41 -9.03 -15.68
N ALA A 33 -28.02 -8.40 -16.69
CA ALA A 33 -27.30 -7.51 -17.60
C ALA A 33 -26.84 -6.22 -16.91
N ALA A 34 -27.65 -5.66 -16.01
CA ALA A 34 -27.29 -4.49 -15.20
C ALA A 34 -26.18 -4.81 -14.19
N THR A 35 -26.22 -5.98 -13.52
CA THR A 35 -25.14 -6.43 -12.60
C THR A 35 -23.81 -6.64 -13.31
N LYS A 36 -23.79 -7.08 -14.57
CA LYS A 36 -22.55 -7.18 -15.37
C LYS A 36 -21.89 -5.84 -15.63
N LYS A 37 -22.63 -4.73 -15.59
CA LYS A 37 -22.11 -3.37 -15.75
C LYS A 37 -21.63 -2.73 -14.44
N MET A 38 -21.85 -3.36 -13.30
CA MET A 38 -21.38 -2.84 -12.03
C MET A 38 -19.85 -2.81 -11.97
N LYS A 39 -19.30 -1.74 -11.36
CA LYS A 39 -17.85 -1.54 -11.16
C LYS A 39 -17.17 -2.76 -10.52
N LEU A 40 -17.87 -3.44 -9.61
CA LEU A 40 -17.38 -4.59 -8.86
C LEU A 40 -17.68 -5.95 -9.52
N SER A 41 -18.30 -5.98 -10.70
CA SER A 41 -18.55 -7.24 -11.38
C SER A 41 -17.25 -7.87 -11.88
N ALA A 42 -17.06 -9.17 -11.62
CA ALA A 42 -15.85 -9.94 -12.00
C ALA A 42 -14.55 -9.40 -11.40
N THR A 43 -14.59 -8.80 -10.21
CA THR A 43 -13.39 -8.43 -9.44
C THR A 43 -12.85 -9.62 -8.66
N LYS A 44 -11.52 -9.61 -8.43
CA LYS A 44 -10.86 -10.46 -7.44
C LYS A 44 -10.65 -9.67 -6.16
N GLU A 45 -10.89 -10.29 -5.02
CA GLU A 45 -10.70 -9.68 -3.71
C GLU A 45 -9.38 -10.14 -3.11
N PHE A 46 -8.63 -9.20 -2.54
CA PHE A 46 -7.40 -9.44 -1.80
C PHE A 46 -7.45 -8.68 -0.49
N THR A 47 -7.01 -9.32 0.59
CA THR A 47 -6.81 -8.64 1.86
C THR A 47 -5.47 -7.91 1.87
N SER A 48 -5.44 -6.74 2.52
CA SER A 48 -4.24 -5.92 2.67
C SER A 48 -4.32 -5.15 3.99
N ALA A 49 -3.23 -4.48 4.35
CA ALA A 49 -3.18 -3.59 5.50
C ALA A 49 -2.86 -2.16 5.08
N CYS A 50 -3.50 -1.20 5.74
CA CYS A 50 -3.22 0.21 5.54
C CYS A 50 -1.86 0.56 6.16
N ASN A 51 -0.97 1.17 5.38
CA ASN A 51 0.36 1.59 5.82
C ASN A 51 0.45 3.08 6.19
N PHE A 52 -0.68 3.79 6.30
CA PHE A 52 -0.68 5.23 6.59
C PHE A 52 -0.24 5.56 8.01
N CYS A 53 -0.54 4.70 8.96
CA CYS A 53 -0.13 4.85 10.34
C CYS A 53 -0.03 3.49 11.04
N SER A 54 0.44 3.50 12.28
CA SER A 54 0.66 2.30 13.09
C SER A 54 -0.61 1.53 13.46
N CYS A 55 -1.82 2.04 13.17
CA CYS A 55 -3.04 1.27 13.40
C CYS A 55 -3.10 0.00 12.53
N GLY A 56 -2.56 0.02 11.32
CA GLY A 56 -2.52 -1.17 10.47
C GLY A 56 -3.92 -1.70 10.12
N CYS A 57 -4.88 -0.82 9.84
CA CYS A 57 -6.26 -1.22 9.52
C CYS A 57 -6.31 -2.21 8.36
N GLY A 58 -7.09 -3.29 8.52
CA GLY A 58 -7.34 -4.27 7.46
C GLY A 58 -8.21 -3.69 6.34
N MET A 59 -7.87 -4.04 5.12
CA MET A 59 -8.55 -3.57 3.91
C MET A 59 -8.85 -4.74 2.99
N ILE A 60 -9.98 -4.65 2.28
CA ILE A 60 -10.31 -5.52 1.15
C ILE A 60 -10.11 -4.71 -0.13
N CYS A 61 -9.19 -5.18 -0.94
CA CYS A 61 -8.85 -4.59 -2.24
C CYS A 61 -9.55 -5.37 -3.34
N GLN A 62 -10.40 -4.72 -4.14
CA GLN A 62 -11.08 -5.32 -5.26
C GLN A 62 -10.38 -4.92 -6.56
N VAL A 63 -9.80 -5.91 -7.21
CA VAL A 63 -8.96 -5.74 -8.40
C VAL A 63 -9.65 -6.31 -9.64
N LYS A 64 -9.63 -5.55 -10.71
CA LYS A 64 -10.11 -5.95 -12.03
C LYS A 64 -9.08 -5.55 -13.08
N ASP A 65 -8.70 -6.49 -13.94
CA ASP A 65 -7.74 -6.28 -15.02
C ASP A 65 -6.42 -5.61 -14.55
N GLY A 66 -5.93 -6.04 -13.38
CA GLY A 66 -4.71 -5.52 -12.79
C GLY A 66 -4.83 -4.13 -12.14
N LYS A 67 -6.02 -3.54 -12.09
CA LYS A 67 -6.27 -2.24 -11.46
C LYS A 67 -7.12 -2.37 -10.22
N LEU A 68 -6.77 -1.60 -9.20
CA LEU A 68 -7.60 -1.46 -8.00
C LEU A 68 -8.84 -0.64 -8.35
N VAL A 69 -10.02 -1.28 -8.32
CA VAL A 69 -11.28 -0.62 -8.67
C VAL A 69 -12.09 -0.20 -7.47
N ASN A 70 -11.89 -0.84 -6.32
CA ASN A 70 -12.49 -0.46 -5.06
C ASN A 70 -11.64 -0.90 -3.88
N LEU A 71 -11.77 -0.19 -2.77
CA LEU A 71 -11.12 -0.48 -1.50
C LEU A 71 -12.10 -0.20 -0.37
N GLU A 72 -12.24 -1.14 0.53
CA GLU A 72 -13.08 -1.02 1.72
C GLU A 72 -12.38 -1.59 2.95
N GLY A 73 -12.84 -1.23 4.14
CA GLY A 73 -12.33 -1.82 5.38
C GLY A 73 -12.75 -3.27 5.50
N ASP A 74 -11.84 -4.09 6.02
CA ASP A 74 -12.10 -5.50 6.27
C ASP A 74 -12.95 -5.65 7.55
N PRO A 75 -14.20 -6.14 7.47
CA PRO A 75 -15.08 -6.29 8.62
C PRO A 75 -14.61 -7.38 9.58
N ASP A 76 -13.79 -8.32 9.13
CA ASP A 76 -13.28 -9.42 9.95
C ASP A 76 -11.93 -9.07 10.61
N HIS A 77 -11.37 -7.89 10.30
CA HIS A 77 -10.09 -7.45 10.86
C HIS A 77 -10.27 -6.92 12.29
N VAL A 78 -9.46 -7.46 13.21
CA VAL A 78 -9.58 -7.23 14.66
C VAL A 78 -9.41 -5.77 15.11
N ILE A 79 -8.72 -4.93 14.33
CA ILE A 79 -8.40 -3.56 14.71
C ILE A 79 -9.52 -2.60 14.29
N ASN A 80 -10.00 -2.68 13.05
CA ASN A 80 -10.89 -1.68 12.49
C ASN A 80 -12.31 -2.16 12.21
N GLY A 81 -12.57 -3.48 12.26
CA GLY A 81 -13.93 -4.02 12.10
C GLY A 81 -14.70 -3.46 10.90
N GLY A 82 -14.02 -3.22 9.79
CA GLY A 82 -14.60 -2.65 8.57
C GLY A 82 -14.54 -1.13 8.46
N ALA A 83 -14.20 -0.40 9.53
CA ALA A 83 -14.08 1.06 9.46
C ALA A 83 -12.74 1.50 8.85
N LEU A 84 -12.76 2.57 8.07
CA LEU A 84 -11.56 3.26 7.58
C LEU A 84 -11.69 4.77 7.82
N CYS A 85 -10.59 5.39 8.21
CA CYS A 85 -10.51 6.86 8.21
C CYS A 85 -10.34 7.39 6.78
N SER A 86 -10.44 8.70 6.59
CA SER A 86 -10.28 9.34 5.28
C SER A 86 -8.97 8.98 4.56
N LYS A 87 -7.87 8.81 5.30
CA LYS A 87 -6.57 8.41 4.73
C LYS A 87 -6.60 6.97 4.19
N GLY A 88 -7.15 6.03 4.98
CA GLY A 88 -7.30 4.64 4.56
C GLY A 88 -8.21 4.50 3.35
N ALA A 89 -9.33 5.22 3.33
CA ALA A 89 -10.25 5.25 2.18
C ALA A 89 -9.58 5.83 0.92
N ALA A 90 -8.76 6.87 1.07
CA ALA A 90 -8.03 7.51 -0.04
C ALA A 90 -6.89 6.64 -0.61
N MET A 91 -6.51 5.55 0.04
CA MET A 91 -5.49 4.62 -0.48
C MET A 91 -5.86 4.03 -1.85
N SER A 92 -7.14 4.00 -2.21
CA SER A 92 -7.59 3.56 -3.54
C SER A 92 -7.01 4.39 -4.69
N GLU A 93 -6.68 5.66 -4.45
CA GLU A 93 -6.13 6.57 -5.45
C GLU A 93 -4.62 6.36 -5.69
N VAL A 94 -3.90 5.81 -4.71
CA VAL A 94 -2.44 5.70 -4.75
C VAL A 94 -1.93 4.79 -5.87
N PRO A 95 -2.39 3.54 -6.04
CA PRO A 95 -1.88 2.64 -7.06
C PRO A 95 -2.26 3.07 -8.49
N ASN A 96 -3.37 3.77 -8.65
CA ASN A 96 -3.91 4.16 -9.94
C ASN A 96 -3.53 5.60 -10.35
N SER A 97 -2.84 6.34 -9.50
CA SER A 97 -2.47 7.73 -9.77
C SER A 97 -1.54 7.83 -10.98
N PRO A 98 -1.86 8.66 -11.99
CA PRO A 98 -0.96 8.89 -13.11
C PRO A 98 0.33 9.63 -12.69
N ARG A 99 0.36 10.25 -11.51
CA ARG A 99 1.55 10.89 -10.95
C ARG A 99 2.44 9.93 -10.17
N ARG A 100 2.03 8.67 -10.01
CA ARG A 100 2.84 7.67 -9.32
C ARG A 100 4.09 7.36 -10.14
N LEU A 101 5.25 7.57 -9.54
CA LEU A 101 6.53 7.19 -10.14
C LEU A 101 6.66 5.66 -10.14
N THR A 102 6.92 5.09 -11.31
CA THR A 102 7.14 3.64 -11.50
C THR A 102 8.60 3.30 -11.77
N LYS A 103 9.41 4.33 -12.02
CA LYS A 103 10.85 4.22 -12.26
C LYS A 103 11.61 5.22 -11.38
N PRO A 104 12.84 4.91 -10.99
CA PRO A 104 13.70 5.86 -10.30
C PRO A 104 14.00 7.08 -11.17
N LEU A 105 14.07 8.24 -10.52
CA LEU A 105 14.50 9.47 -11.15
C LEU A 105 15.90 9.86 -10.61
N TYR A 106 16.79 10.18 -11.50
CA TYR A 106 18.14 10.66 -11.19
C TYR A 106 18.31 12.10 -11.65
N ARG A 107 18.94 12.89 -10.81
CA ARG A 107 19.40 14.24 -11.15
C ARG A 107 20.90 14.31 -10.93
N ALA A 108 21.65 14.63 -11.96
CA ALA A 108 23.09 14.80 -11.88
C ALA A 108 23.48 15.92 -10.90
N PRO A 109 24.62 15.84 -10.21
CA PRO A 109 25.12 16.93 -9.39
C PRO A 109 25.18 18.25 -10.16
N GLY A 110 24.60 19.32 -9.60
CA GLY A 110 24.46 20.62 -10.27
C GLY A 110 23.44 20.67 -11.42
N GLY A 111 22.82 19.55 -11.80
CA GLY A 111 21.81 19.49 -12.83
C GLY A 111 20.45 20.02 -12.35
N THR A 112 19.61 20.45 -13.29
CA THR A 112 18.25 20.95 -13.03
C THR A 112 17.17 19.99 -13.49
N LYS A 113 17.51 18.98 -14.31
CA LYS A 113 16.56 18.02 -14.89
C LYS A 113 16.60 16.69 -14.17
N TRP A 114 15.43 16.07 -14.05
CA TRP A 114 15.26 14.71 -13.59
C TRP A 114 15.17 13.78 -14.80
N GLU A 115 15.90 12.68 -14.77
CA GLU A 115 15.97 11.66 -15.82
C GLU A 115 15.55 10.32 -15.26
N GLU A 116 14.72 9.58 -16.00
CA GLU A 116 14.37 8.21 -15.65
C GLU A 116 15.58 7.30 -15.85
N ILE A 117 15.89 6.48 -14.84
CA ILE A 117 16.94 5.47 -14.91
C ILE A 117 16.40 4.10 -14.56
N SER A 118 17.14 3.05 -14.88
CA SER A 118 16.77 1.70 -14.48
C SER A 118 16.94 1.50 -12.96
N TRP A 119 16.20 0.55 -12.39
CA TRP A 119 16.38 0.17 -10.99
C TRP A 119 17.79 -0.34 -10.71
N ASN A 120 18.39 -1.09 -11.63
CA ASN A 120 19.76 -1.59 -11.48
C ASN A 120 20.78 -0.45 -11.41
N ASP A 121 20.64 0.55 -12.28
CA ASP A 121 21.53 1.72 -12.26
C ASP A 121 21.33 2.55 -11.00
N ALA A 122 20.09 2.73 -10.56
CA ALA A 122 19.79 3.47 -9.32
C ALA A 122 20.44 2.79 -8.12
N LEU A 123 20.22 1.49 -7.95
CA LEU A 123 20.78 0.71 -6.85
C LEU A 123 22.31 0.68 -6.88
N ALA A 124 22.91 0.51 -8.07
CA ALA A 124 24.36 0.56 -8.22
C ALA A 124 24.96 1.92 -7.84
N LYS A 125 24.32 3.02 -8.26
CA LYS A 125 24.74 4.39 -7.89
C LYS A 125 24.64 4.62 -6.38
N VAL A 126 23.52 4.23 -5.76
CA VAL A 126 23.30 4.36 -4.32
C VAL A 126 24.34 3.54 -3.55
N ALA A 127 24.46 2.25 -3.88
CA ALA A 127 25.41 1.35 -3.20
C ALA A 127 26.87 1.85 -3.32
N LYS A 128 27.29 2.30 -4.51
CA LYS A 128 28.63 2.88 -4.72
C LYS A 128 28.84 4.11 -3.86
N LYS A 129 27.86 5.02 -3.80
CA LYS A 129 27.96 6.24 -3.00
C LYS A 129 28.06 5.93 -1.51
N MET A 130 27.16 5.07 -1.01
CA MET A 130 27.14 4.64 0.39
C MET A 130 28.46 3.96 0.77
N LYS A 131 28.93 3.03 -0.05
CA LYS A 131 30.21 2.35 0.18
C LYS A 131 31.38 3.36 0.22
N THR A 132 31.45 4.27 -0.75
CA THR A 132 32.52 5.28 -0.78
C THR A 132 32.51 6.14 0.47
N VAL A 133 31.35 6.67 0.88
CA VAL A 133 31.24 7.50 2.09
C VAL A 133 31.63 6.69 3.31
N ARG A 134 31.11 5.49 3.47
CA ARG A 134 31.44 4.62 4.60
C ARG A 134 32.95 4.35 4.69
N ASP A 135 33.54 3.91 3.57
CA ASP A 135 34.97 3.52 3.56
C ASP A 135 35.92 4.70 3.82
N THR A 136 35.52 5.92 3.44
CA THR A 136 36.33 7.14 3.66
C THR A 136 36.12 7.80 5.02
N THR A 137 35.02 7.48 5.70
CA THR A 137 34.66 8.12 6.99
C THR A 137 34.54 7.13 8.14
N TRP A 138 35.00 5.89 7.95
CA TRP A 138 34.94 4.86 8.99
C TRP A 138 35.90 5.20 10.13
N ASP A 139 35.38 5.25 11.34
CA ASP A 139 36.16 5.40 12.56
C ASP A 139 36.20 4.06 13.32
N SER A 140 37.40 3.52 13.46
CA SER A 140 37.63 2.27 14.20
C SER A 140 37.47 2.43 15.72
N GLY A 141 37.58 3.64 16.25
CA GLY A 141 37.37 3.91 17.67
C GLY A 141 35.93 3.74 18.13
N VAL A 142 34.99 4.14 17.27
CA VAL A 142 33.53 3.96 17.51
C VAL A 142 32.94 2.81 16.70
N ASN A 143 33.75 2.17 15.87
CA ASN A 143 33.33 1.08 14.97
C ASN A 143 32.13 1.46 14.09
N GLY A 144 32.20 2.63 13.48
CA GLY A 144 31.08 3.18 12.73
C GLY A 144 31.43 4.41 11.88
N THR A 145 30.38 5.01 11.30
CA THR A 145 30.46 6.27 10.57
C THR A 145 29.31 7.19 10.96
N GLU A 146 29.61 8.48 11.16
CA GLU A 146 28.62 9.54 11.39
C GLU A 146 28.23 10.28 10.10
N ALA A 147 28.84 9.92 8.96
CA ALA A 147 28.60 10.60 7.69
C ALA A 147 27.36 10.10 6.93
N ILE A 148 26.68 9.07 7.43
CA ILE A 148 25.47 8.49 6.84
C ILE A 148 24.36 8.56 7.87
N GLY A 149 23.23 9.16 7.49
CA GLY A 149 21.99 9.18 8.27
C GLY A 149 20.81 8.57 7.52
N PHE A 150 19.87 8.01 8.26
CA PHE A 150 18.63 7.45 7.75
C PHE A 150 17.43 8.19 8.32
N LEU A 151 16.52 8.60 7.44
CA LEU A 151 15.24 9.20 7.81
C LEU A 151 14.12 8.28 7.36
N GLY A 152 13.37 7.74 8.30
CA GLY A 152 12.19 6.93 8.05
C GLY A 152 10.92 7.77 7.99
N GLY A 153 9.80 7.14 7.61
CA GLY A 153 8.49 7.75 7.54
C GLY A 153 7.43 6.94 8.28
N ALA A 154 6.31 7.60 8.61
CA ALA A 154 5.20 6.95 9.32
C ALA A 154 4.39 5.98 8.43
N GLN A 155 4.56 6.04 7.12
CA GLN A 155 3.85 5.23 6.14
C GLN A 155 4.60 3.95 5.74
N ASN A 156 5.53 3.51 6.55
CA ASN A 156 6.29 2.29 6.34
C ASN A 156 5.66 1.13 7.11
N THR A 157 5.79 -0.07 6.55
CA THR A 157 5.42 -1.30 7.25
C THR A 157 6.45 -1.62 8.34
N ASN A 158 6.11 -2.50 9.27
CA ASN A 158 7.04 -2.97 10.30
C ASN A 158 8.27 -3.63 9.70
N GLU A 159 8.11 -4.38 8.61
CA GLU A 159 9.17 -5.04 7.87
C GLU A 159 10.13 -4.03 7.24
N GLU A 160 9.61 -2.96 6.63
CA GLU A 160 10.42 -1.88 6.06
C GLU A 160 11.21 -1.15 7.14
N CYS A 161 10.59 -0.81 8.26
CA CYS A 161 11.28 -0.21 9.41
C CYS A 161 12.40 -1.10 9.96
N TYR A 162 12.14 -2.41 10.06
CA TYR A 162 13.15 -3.39 10.47
C TYR A 162 14.32 -3.45 9.49
N LEU A 163 14.05 -3.50 8.19
CA LEU A 163 15.07 -3.56 7.14
C LEU A 163 15.94 -2.30 7.11
N VAL A 164 15.35 -1.11 7.27
CA VAL A 164 16.09 0.16 7.36
C VAL A 164 17.02 0.15 8.57
N SER A 165 16.51 -0.24 9.74
CA SER A 165 17.31 -0.33 10.97
C SER A 165 18.45 -1.34 10.84
N LYS A 166 18.20 -2.48 10.21
CA LYS A 166 19.19 -3.52 9.96
C LYS A 166 20.28 -3.02 8.99
N LEU A 167 19.88 -2.35 7.90
CA LEU A 167 20.80 -1.78 6.93
C LEU A 167 21.72 -0.73 7.58
N ALA A 168 21.15 0.17 8.37
CA ALA A 168 21.92 1.20 9.07
C ALA A 168 22.97 0.59 10.02
N ARG A 169 22.61 -0.44 10.76
CA ARG A 169 23.56 -1.16 11.64
C ARG A 169 24.66 -1.86 10.86
N ILE A 170 24.33 -2.48 9.72
CA ILE A 170 25.34 -3.13 8.84
C ILE A 170 26.30 -2.09 8.28
N LEU A 171 25.81 -0.89 7.99
CA LEU A 171 26.66 0.22 7.52
C LEU A 171 27.47 0.88 8.64
N GLY A 172 27.19 0.58 9.89
CA GLY A 172 27.89 1.13 11.04
C GLY A 172 27.47 2.55 11.37
N THR A 173 26.17 2.89 11.16
CA THR A 173 25.63 4.19 11.60
C THR A 173 24.55 4.01 12.65
N VAL A 174 24.51 4.96 13.60
CA VAL A 174 23.46 5.09 14.62
C VAL A 174 22.53 6.28 14.34
N ALA A 175 22.82 7.06 13.32
CA ALA A 175 22.05 8.23 12.91
C ALA A 175 20.76 7.78 12.17
N ILE A 176 19.81 7.25 12.91
CA ILE A 176 18.52 6.80 12.41
C ILE A 176 17.45 7.61 13.12
N GLU A 177 16.63 8.29 12.36
CA GLU A 177 15.49 9.03 12.86
C GLU A 177 14.23 8.71 12.10
N HIS A 178 13.09 8.91 12.73
CA HIS A 178 11.78 8.56 12.18
C HIS A 178 10.82 9.73 12.38
N GLN A 179 10.09 10.09 11.34
CA GLN A 179 9.20 11.25 11.34
C GLN A 179 8.19 11.23 12.50
N ALA A 180 7.61 10.08 12.80
CA ALA A 180 6.59 9.96 13.86
C ALA A 180 7.18 10.03 15.29
N ARG A 181 8.48 10.07 15.45
CA ARG A 181 9.16 10.18 16.74
C ARG A 181 9.39 11.64 17.17
N LEU A 182 9.46 12.55 16.22
CA LEU A 182 9.70 13.99 16.45
C LEU A 182 8.45 14.72 16.94
#